data_b48194cf9404c4af3eedb43c35479cf9
#
_entry.id   b48194cf9404c4af3eedb43c35479cf9
#
_cell.length_a   1.000
_cell.length_b   1.000
_cell.length_c   1.000
_cell.angle_alpha   90.00
_cell.angle_beta   90.00
_cell.angle_gamma   90.00
#
_symmetry.space_group_name_H-M   'P 1'
#
loop_
_entity.id
_entity.type
_entity.pdbx_description
1 polymer ?
#
loop_
_entity_poly.entity_id
_entity_poly.type
_entity_poly.pdbx_seq_one_letter_code
_entity_poly.pdbx_strand_id
1 'polypeptide(L)'
;MNTQEIRNAYLRFFEERGHKVITRAPLVLLNDPTTLFTGSGMQPMIPYLLGQAHPDGMRIADSQTCLRAQDIDDIGDNRHTTFFEMLGNWSMGDYFKEQQIEWMFEFLSDVVGLDMSKVYVTCFMGDERYGIPKDTEAANVWAKLFAAKGISNGQADIGSEEAGYARGTHDGERIFYYDGSKNWWNRGKTGPDTTPIGDPCGPDSEMFYDFGTPHNPEFGEFCHPNCDCGRFMEIGNNVFMAYKKVGDGQFEELENKNVDHGSGLERIAAAKLNSPDVFKISLMLPIVQKLEKLSGKNYDSHTESMRVIADHLRAATFLAVDGCTPSNKEQGYVMRRLLRRAIRFSFDLGIEQNFLQEIVPVIADLYVNDFPEVKEHRDAVIAVLVKEEKAFRQTLRKGLKELEKFKNQTIAGEQLFTLYDTYGFPVELSTEEAFKQSITVSPSWREEFDTKMEEQRNRSRTATKGEFKGGLGGQDLIHKKYHTATHLLQSALREIFGSELRQHGSNITEERLRFDFNIDRKMTPEEVARAEELVNGWIAEDLPVSFKQYPTQVALDMGAIGPFGERYGEEVKVYQMGEGNHVASLEICGGPHVDHTGQLAEGGKKFKITKEEASSAGIRRIKAVLV
;
A
#
# COMPACT_ATOMS: atom_id res chain seq x y z
N MET A 1 -10.16 10.89 28.17
CA MET A 1 -10.50 9.90 27.12
C MET A 1 -9.20 9.41 26.51
N ASN A 2 -9.07 8.10 26.34
CA ASN A 2 -7.99 7.49 25.57
C ASN A 2 -8.36 7.43 24.05
N THR A 3 -7.47 6.95 23.21
CA THR A 3 -7.68 6.96 21.75
C THR A 3 -8.87 6.07 21.32
N GLN A 4 -9.03 4.90 21.93
CA GLN A 4 -10.15 3.98 21.65
C GLN A 4 -11.49 4.58 22.08
N GLU A 5 -11.51 5.26 23.22
CA GLU A 5 -12.70 5.97 23.70
C GLU A 5 -13.10 7.13 22.77
N ILE A 6 -12.12 7.85 22.19
CA ILE A 6 -12.38 8.92 21.22
C ILE A 6 -13.02 8.33 19.95
N ARG A 7 -12.49 7.23 19.41
CA ARG A 7 -13.08 6.52 18.26
C ARG A 7 -14.53 6.15 18.53
N ASN A 8 -14.79 5.47 19.63
CA ASN A 8 -16.11 4.99 19.97
C ASN A 8 -17.10 6.15 20.26
N ALA A 9 -16.61 7.24 20.85
CA ALA A 9 -17.41 8.43 21.06
C ALA A 9 -17.78 9.11 19.73
N TYR A 10 -16.84 9.17 18.76
CA TYR A 10 -17.11 9.71 17.44
C TYR A 10 -18.19 8.93 16.69
N LEU A 11 -18.04 7.62 16.61
CA LEU A 11 -19.00 6.77 15.91
C LEU A 11 -20.40 6.89 16.53
N ARG A 12 -20.49 6.86 17.86
CA ARG A 12 -21.76 7.06 18.57
C ARG A 12 -22.34 8.46 18.34
N PHE A 13 -21.51 9.49 18.38
CA PHE A 13 -21.92 10.88 18.18
C PHE A 13 -22.60 11.09 16.82
N PHE A 14 -22.06 10.49 15.77
CA PHE A 14 -22.64 10.55 14.43
C PHE A 14 -23.82 9.60 14.25
N GLU A 15 -23.81 8.42 14.88
CA GLU A 15 -24.96 7.51 14.89
C GLU A 15 -26.21 8.19 15.52
N GLU A 16 -26.05 8.91 16.63
CA GLU A 16 -27.11 9.71 17.28
C GLU A 16 -27.63 10.84 16.39
N ARG A 17 -26.88 11.24 15.37
CA ARG A 17 -27.24 12.24 14.34
C ARG A 17 -27.73 11.62 13.04
N GLY A 18 -28.07 10.33 13.08
CA GLY A 18 -28.69 9.59 11.97
C GLY A 18 -27.71 9.08 10.92
N HIS A 19 -26.43 9.05 11.22
CA HIS A 19 -25.45 8.39 10.34
C HIS A 19 -25.47 6.87 10.53
N LYS A 20 -25.33 6.15 9.44
CA LYS A 20 -25.06 4.72 9.49
C LYS A 20 -23.57 4.49 9.68
N VAL A 21 -23.23 3.86 10.78
CA VAL A 21 -21.85 3.43 11.01
C VAL A 21 -21.59 2.18 10.18
N ILE A 22 -20.56 2.22 9.35
CA ILE A 22 -20.12 1.12 8.47
C ILE A 22 -18.76 0.59 8.92
N THR A 23 -18.41 -0.61 8.46
CA THR A 23 -17.10 -1.21 8.68
C THR A 23 -16.05 -0.60 7.76
N ARG A 24 -14.80 -0.57 8.21
CA ARG A 24 -13.67 -0.11 7.40
C ARG A 24 -13.54 -0.88 6.09
N ALA A 25 -13.13 -0.22 5.04
CA ALA A 25 -12.64 -0.88 3.84
C ALA A 25 -11.22 -1.45 4.07
N PRO A 26 -10.81 -2.50 3.33
CA PRO A 26 -9.44 -2.98 3.36
C PRO A 26 -8.43 -1.91 2.94
N LEU A 27 -7.19 -2.03 3.44
CA LEU A 27 -6.09 -1.16 3.00
C LEU A 27 -5.75 -1.33 1.52
N VAL A 28 -6.04 -2.50 0.94
CA VAL A 28 -5.85 -2.80 -0.48
C VAL A 28 -7.23 -2.95 -1.13
N LEU A 29 -7.63 -1.96 -1.91
CA LEU A 29 -8.89 -2.00 -2.65
C LEU A 29 -8.72 -2.85 -3.91
N LEU A 30 -9.47 -3.93 -4.02
CA LEU A 30 -9.37 -4.90 -5.14
C LEU A 30 -9.77 -4.31 -6.49
N ASN A 31 -10.59 -3.27 -6.51
CA ASN A 31 -11.18 -2.69 -7.72
C ASN A 31 -10.68 -1.27 -8.03
N ASP A 32 -9.67 -0.77 -7.33
CA ASP A 32 -9.07 0.54 -7.60
C ASP A 32 -7.64 0.37 -8.15
N PRO A 33 -7.45 0.44 -9.48
CA PRO A 33 -6.13 0.36 -10.10
C PRO A 33 -5.34 1.66 -10.01
N THR A 34 -5.93 2.74 -9.48
CA THR A 34 -5.32 4.08 -9.47
C THR A 34 -4.40 4.29 -8.28
N THR A 35 -4.62 3.56 -7.18
CA THR A 35 -3.83 3.67 -5.96
C THR A 35 -3.39 2.29 -5.45
N LEU A 36 -2.26 2.26 -4.74
CA LEU A 36 -1.79 1.03 -4.11
C LEU A 36 -2.53 0.69 -2.82
N PHE A 37 -2.96 1.72 -2.08
CA PHE A 37 -3.58 1.59 -0.77
C PHE A 37 -4.70 2.59 -0.57
N THR A 38 -5.60 2.29 0.34
CA THR A 38 -6.58 3.23 0.88
C THR A 38 -5.84 4.30 1.68
N GLY A 39 -5.69 5.49 1.12
CA GLY A 39 -4.95 6.61 1.70
C GLY A 39 -5.81 7.63 2.45
N SER A 40 -7.16 7.51 2.34
CA SER A 40 -8.13 8.36 3.03
C SER A 40 -9.48 7.65 3.19
N GLY A 41 -10.28 8.09 4.15
CA GLY A 41 -11.64 7.58 4.36
C GLY A 41 -12.58 7.82 3.19
N MET A 42 -12.35 8.89 2.45
CA MET A 42 -13.14 9.21 1.27
C MET A 42 -12.94 8.22 0.10
N GLN A 43 -11.77 7.61 -0.02
CA GLN A 43 -11.43 6.82 -1.21
C GLN A 43 -12.44 5.68 -1.49
N PRO A 44 -12.90 4.89 -0.51
CA PRO A 44 -13.98 3.92 -0.71
C PRO A 44 -15.34 4.57 -1.02
N MET A 45 -15.52 5.86 -0.66
CA MET A 45 -16.77 6.60 -0.80
C MET A 45 -16.90 7.33 -2.16
N ILE A 46 -15.82 7.38 -2.97
CA ILE A 46 -15.79 8.11 -4.25
C ILE A 46 -16.99 7.81 -5.16
N PRO A 47 -17.42 6.54 -5.40
CA PRO A 47 -18.57 6.27 -6.27
C PRO A 47 -19.86 6.96 -5.79
N TYR A 48 -20.06 7.03 -4.48
CA TYR A 48 -21.24 7.61 -3.86
C TYR A 48 -21.20 9.15 -3.90
N LEU A 49 -20.05 9.74 -3.68
CA LEU A 49 -19.82 11.18 -3.83
C LEU A 49 -19.94 11.63 -5.30
N LEU A 50 -19.75 10.72 -6.25
CA LEU A 50 -19.99 10.94 -7.69
C LEU A 50 -21.47 10.76 -8.09
N GLY A 51 -22.37 10.45 -7.14
CA GLY A 51 -23.81 10.39 -7.37
C GLY A 51 -24.42 8.98 -7.39
N GLN A 52 -23.63 7.92 -7.19
CA GLN A 52 -24.20 6.59 -6.94
C GLN A 52 -24.88 6.60 -5.55
N ALA A 53 -26.07 5.97 -5.45
CA ALA A 53 -26.74 5.82 -4.16
C ALA A 53 -25.96 4.85 -3.26
N HIS A 54 -25.65 5.29 -2.02
CA HIS A 54 -25.05 4.39 -1.03
C HIS A 54 -26.14 3.44 -0.47
N PRO A 55 -25.86 2.13 -0.32
CA PRO A 55 -26.85 1.16 0.15
C PRO A 55 -27.38 1.45 1.56
N ASP A 56 -26.57 2.09 2.41
CA ASP A 56 -26.91 2.41 3.80
C ASP A 56 -27.48 3.83 3.99
N GLY A 57 -27.71 4.57 2.92
CA GLY A 57 -28.36 5.91 2.97
C GLY A 57 -27.43 7.07 2.70
N MET A 58 -27.86 8.28 3.08
CA MET A 58 -27.21 9.54 2.72
C MET A 58 -26.20 10.04 3.79
N ARG A 59 -26.27 9.48 4.99
CA ARG A 59 -25.39 9.83 6.13
C ARG A 59 -24.59 8.62 6.55
N ILE A 60 -23.30 8.64 6.33
CA ILE A 60 -22.40 7.53 6.63
C ILE A 60 -21.31 8.01 7.58
N ALA A 61 -20.86 7.14 8.50
CA ALA A 61 -19.70 7.39 9.34
C ALA A 61 -18.89 6.11 9.53
N ASP A 62 -17.57 6.22 9.65
CA ASP A 62 -16.69 5.12 10.00
C ASP A 62 -15.41 5.56 10.71
N SER A 63 -14.59 4.59 11.07
CA SER A 63 -13.17 4.75 11.37
C SER A 63 -12.38 3.94 10.34
N GLN A 64 -11.95 4.61 9.28
CA GLN A 64 -11.23 4.01 8.17
C GLN A 64 -9.75 3.89 8.47
N THR A 65 -9.21 2.68 8.35
CA THR A 65 -7.76 2.48 8.37
C THR A 65 -7.14 2.95 7.05
N CYS A 66 -6.12 3.78 7.14
CA CYS A 66 -5.45 4.40 6.00
C CYS A 66 -3.96 4.10 6.01
N LEU A 67 -3.36 4.02 4.80
CA LEU A 67 -1.93 3.85 4.63
C LEU A 67 -1.40 4.77 3.54
N ARG A 68 -0.43 5.63 3.91
CA ARG A 68 0.27 6.55 3.02
C ARG A 68 1.74 6.13 2.87
N ALA A 69 2.01 5.43 1.78
CA ALA A 69 3.35 4.88 1.52
C ALA A 69 4.40 5.95 1.19
N GLN A 70 3.97 7.13 0.74
CA GLN A 70 4.85 8.26 0.48
C GLN A 70 5.52 8.80 1.76
N ASP A 71 4.86 8.66 2.90
CA ASP A 71 5.31 9.22 4.17
C ASP A 71 6.33 8.31 4.90
N ILE A 72 6.67 7.14 4.35
CA ILE A 72 7.56 6.14 5.00
C ILE A 72 8.90 6.75 5.42
N ASP A 73 9.47 7.63 4.60
CA ASP A 73 10.80 8.20 4.87
C ASP A 73 10.77 9.29 5.95
N ASP A 74 9.61 9.91 6.17
CA ASP A 74 9.42 10.97 7.17
C ASP A 74 9.20 10.39 8.59
N ILE A 75 8.96 9.06 8.69
CA ILE A 75 8.73 8.42 9.98
C ILE A 75 9.99 8.37 10.83
N GLY A 76 9.87 8.87 12.03
CA GLY A 76 10.95 9.05 13.03
C GLY A 76 10.76 10.33 13.81
N ASP A 77 10.05 11.31 13.24
CA ASP A 77 9.60 12.49 13.95
C ASP A 77 8.44 12.16 14.93
N ASN A 78 7.85 13.17 15.54
CA ASN A 78 6.83 12.98 16.57
C ASN A 78 5.38 13.00 16.07
N ARG A 79 5.12 13.16 14.76
CA ARG A 79 3.77 13.43 14.21
C ARG A 79 3.40 12.62 12.95
N HIS A 80 4.36 12.23 12.13
CA HIS A 80 4.10 11.44 10.93
C HIS A 80 3.89 9.96 11.26
N THR A 81 2.92 9.37 10.59
CA THR A 81 2.63 7.93 10.64
C THR A 81 2.26 7.44 9.24
N THR A 82 2.75 6.27 8.84
CA THR A 82 2.37 5.64 7.57
C THR A 82 0.97 5.06 7.63
N PHE A 83 0.63 4.46 8.76
CA PHE A 83 -0.68 3.91 9.06
C PHE A 83 -1.37 4.76 10.13
N PHE A 84 -2.62 5.12 9.86
CA PHE A 84 -3.45 5.89 10.80
C PHE A 84 -4.92 5.54 10.62
N GLU A 85 -5.74 5.92 11.58
CA GLU A 85 -7.19 5.85 11.50
C GLU A 85 -7.77 7.23 11.17
N MET A 86 -8.58 7.27 10.12
CA MET A 86 -9.35 8.46 9.76
C MET A 86 -10.79 8.29 10.25
N LEU A 87 -11.18 9.11 11.20
CA LEU A 87 -12.59 9.25 11.60
C LEU A 87 -13.31 10.04 10.52
N GLY A 88 -14.23 9.38 9.81
CA GLY A 88 -14.93 9.92 8.67
C GLY A 88 -16.42 10.06 8.89
N ASN A 89 -17.01 11.16 8.37
CA ASN A 89 -18.45 11.26 8.18
C ASN A 89 -18.77 11.94 6.85
N TRP A 90 -19.80 11.44 6.20
CA TRP A 90 -20.20 11.87 4.86
C TRP A 90 -21.67 12.25 4.83
N SER A 91 -21.95 13.33 4.07
CA SER A 91 -23.30 13.72 3.65
C SER A 91 -23.39 13.65 2.13
N MET A 92 -24.28 12.83 1.62
CA MET A 92 -24.55 12.70 0.19
C MET A 92 -25.80 13.53 -0.16
N GLY A 93 -25.64 14.87 -0.17
CA GLY A 93 -26.72 15.81 -0.50
C GLY A 93 -27.77 16.01 0.60
N ASP A 94 -27.46 15.75 1.87
CA ASP A 94 -28.41 15.91 2.98
C ASP A 94 -28.10 17.18 3.81
N TYR A 95 -26.97 17.21 4.53
CA TYR A 95 -26.52 18.39 5.26
C TYR A 95 -25.25 18.98 4.65
N PHE A 96 -24.90 20.22 5.03
CA PHE A 96 -23.73 20.89 4.48
C PHE A 96 -22.94 21.65 5.56
N LYS A 97 -22.28 22.76 5.23
CA LYS A 97 -21.29 23.49 6.03
C LYS A 97 -21.71 23.77 7.47
N GLU A 98 -22.85 24.38 7.68
CA GLU A 98 -23.29 24.84 9.02
C GLU A 98 -23.37 23.68 10.00
N GLN A 99 -24.13 22.63 9.66
CA GLN A 99 -24.27 21.44 10.51
C GLN A 99 -22.95 20.70 10.72
N GLN A 100 -22.16 20.53 9.66
CA GLN A 100 -20.87 19.83 9.78
C GLN A 100 -19.94 20.56 10.75
N ILE A 101 -19.80 21.87 10.60
CA ILE A 101 -18.91 22.66 11.45
C ILE A 101 -19.43 22.69 12.89
N GLU A 102 -20.75 22.89 13.11
CA GLU A 102 -21.36 22.86 14.43
C GLU A 102 -21.12 21.51 15.12
N TRP A 103 -21.31 20.37 14.41
CA TRP A 103 -21.10 19.05 14.98
C TRP A 103 -19.64 18.77 15.31
N MET A 104 -18.72 19.15 14.44
CA MET A 104 -17.30 18.97 14.74
C MET A 104 -16.83 19.84 15.89
N PHE A 105 -17.30 21.08 15.96
CA PHE A 105 -17.01 21.96 17.11
C PHE A 105 -17.55 21.35 18.42
N GLU A 106 -18.79 20.89 18.44
CA GLU A 106 -19.43 20.23 19.59
C GLU A 106 -18.66 18.95 19.97
N PHE A 107 -18.30 18.10 18.98
CA PHE A 107 -17.55 16.88 19.24
C PHE A 107 -16.20 17.18 19.89
N LEU A 108 -15.43 18.11 19.34
CA LEU A 108 -14.12 18.45 19.87
C LEU A 108 -14.19 19.15 21.24
N SER A 109 -15.14 20.09 21.42
CA SER A 109 -15.25 20.86 22.67
C SER A 109 -15.93 20.10 23.79
N ASP A 110 -17.08 19.47 23.52
CA ASP A 110 -17.99 19.00 24.58
C ASP A 110 -17.88 17.48 24.78
N VAL A 111 -17.55 16.71 23.72
CA VAL A 111 -17.38 15.26 23.82
C VAL A 111 -15.93 14.90 24.14
N VAL A 112 -14.98 15.32 23.28
CA VAL A 112 -13.56 15.07 23.53
C VAL A 112 -13.04 15.97 24.65
N GLY A 113 -13.55 17.18 24.77
CA GLY A 113 -13.14 18.19 25.76
C GLY A 113 -11.74 18.71 25.46
N LEU A 114 -11.50 19.15 24.23
CA LEU A 114 -10.29 19.88 23.88
C LEU A 114 -10.35 21.31 24.40
N ASP A 115 -9.19 21.88 24.67
CA ASP A 115 -9.08 23.32 24.90
C ASP A 115 -9.23 24.07 23.56
N MET A 116 -10.44 24.54 23.29
CA MET A 116 -10.77 25.25 22.05
C MET A 116 -10.01 26.56 21.88
N SER A 117 -9.41 27.10 22.94
CA SER A 117 -8.53 28.27 22.84
C SER A 117 -7.21 27.95 22.11
N LYS A 118 -6.89 26.69 21.93
CA LYS A 118 -5.76 26.18 21.15
C LYS A 118 -6.12 25.70 19.76
N VAL A 119 -7.41 25.73 19.40
CA VAL A 119 -7.88 25.32 18.07
C VAL A 119 -7.91 26.53 17.15
N TYR A 120 -7.33 26.39 15.99
CA TYR A 120 -7.30 27.34 14.88
C TYR A 120 -7.91 26.69 13.65
N VAL A 121 -8.53 27.48 12.78
CA VAL A 121 -9.18 26.95 11.59
C VAL A 121 -8.76 27.70 10.34
N THR A 122 -8.79 27.00 9.22
CA THR A 122 -8.54 27.58 7.89
C THR A 122 -9.79 27.50 7.04
N CYS A 123 -9.92 28.38 6.08
CA CYS A 123 -10.98 28.44 5.09
C CYS A 123 -10.43 28.90 3.75
N PHE A 124 -11.12 28.58 2.67
CA PHE A 124 -10.72 28.95 1.32
C PHE A 124 -10.89 30.46 1.07
N MET A 125 -9.85 31.12 0.57
CA MET A 125 -9.88 32.56 0.29
C MET A 125 -10.60 32.95 -1.01
N GLY A 126 -11.08 31.98 -1.78
CA GLY A 126 -11.67 32.19 -3.11
C GLY A 126 -10.62 32.18 -4.24
N ASP A 127 -11.12 32.15 -5.46
CA ASP A 127 -10.29 32.30 -6.67
C ASP A 127 -11.06 33.10 -7.74
N GLU A 128 -10.72 34.38 -7.86
CA GLU A 128 -11.37 35.29 -8.81
C GLU A 128 -11.20 34.86 -10.27
N ARG A 129 -10.12 34.13 -10.59
CA ARG A 129 -9.85 33.63 -11.95
C ARG A 129 -10.97 32.72 -12.45
N TYR A 130 -11.62 32.02 -11.52
CA TYR A 130 -12.68 31.04 -11.79
C TYR A 130 -14.05 31.49 -11.29
N GLY A 131 -14.16 32.70 -10.75
CA GLY A 131 -15.39 33.20 -10.16
C GLY A 131 -15.82 32.44 -8.89
N ILE A 132 -14.91 31.76 -8.21
CA ILE A 132 -15.19 31.00 -7.01
C ILE A 132 -15.02 31.95 -5.80
N PRO A 133 -16.10 32.20 -5.03
CA PRO A 133 -16.05 33.16 -3.95
C PRO A 133 -15.23 32.67 -2.75
N LYS A 134 -14.79 33.63 -1.93
CA LYS A 134 -14.21 33.39 -0.60
C LYS A 134 -15.23 32.69 0.30
N ASP A 135 -14.81 31.64 1.02
CA ASP A 135 -15.68 30.86 1.89
C ASP A 135 -15.97 31.56 3.23
N THR A 136 -16.69 32.69 3.14
CA THR A 136 -17.13 33.45 4.31
C THR A 136 -18.24 32.74 5.09
N GLU A 137 -18.95 31.79 4.47
CA GLU A 137 -19.98 30.99 5.12
C GLU A 137 -19.36 30.11 6.22
N ALA A 138 -18.39 29.29 5.89
CA ALA A 138 -17.69 28.44 6.85
C ALA A 138 -17.01 29.28 7.95
N ALA A 139 -16.32 30.35 7.57
CA ALA A 139 -15.63 31.23 8.51
C ALA A 139 -16.60 31.91 9.52
N ASN A 140 -17.78 32.33 9.07
CA ASN A 140 -18.79 32.95 9.96
C ASN A 140 -19.40 31.93 10.93
N VAL A 141 -19.59 30.68 10.53
CA VAL A 141 -20.03 29.61 11.45
C VAL A 141 -18.98 29.40 12.54
N TRP A 142 -17.70 29.24 12.17
CA TRP A 142 -16.60 29.12 13.12
C TRP A 142 -16.53 30.32 14.06
N ALA A 143 -16.62 31.54 13.52
CA ALA A 143 -16.57 32.77 14.33
C ALA A 143 -17.69 32.83 15.37
N LYS A 144 -18.92 32.47 14.99
CA LYS A 144 -20.09 32.38 15.90
C LYS A 144 -19.83 31.37 17.04
N LEU A 145 -19.28 30.20 16.71
CA LEU A 145 -19.02 29.14 17.68
C LEU A 145 -17.90 29.49 18.67
N PHE A 146 -16.81 30.07 18.19
CA PHE A 146 -15.73 30.57 19.06
C PHE A 146 -16.23 31.69 19.97
N ALA A 147 -16.97 32.64 19.41
CA ALA A 147 -17.57 33.74 20.20
C ALA A 147 -18.51 33.21 21.30
N ALA A 148 -19.32 32.18 21.02
CA ALA A 148 -20.22 31.58 22.00
C ALA A 148 -19.47 30.94 23.18
N LYS A 149 -18.22 30.50 22.98
CA LYS A 149 -17.35 30.02 24.07
C LYS A 149 -16.45 31.12 24.68
N GLY A 150 -16.64 32.40 24.28
CA GLY A 150 -15.82 33.51 24.76
C GLY A 150 -14.39 33.53 24.23
N ILE A 151 -14.14 32.85 23.12
CA ILE A 151 -12.83 32.73 22.49
C ILE A 151 -12.74 33.79 21.38
N SER A 152 -11.53 34.35 21.18
CA SER A 152 -11.25 35.27 20.07
C SER A 152 -11.54 34.61 18.73
N ASN A 153 -12.10 35.36 17.78
CA ASN A 153 -12.55 34.86 16.49
C ASN A 153 -12.14 35.78 15.32
N GLY A 154 -11.04 36.50 15.50
CA GLY A 154 -10.45 37.33 14.44
C GLY A 154 -10.15 36.54 13.19
N GLN A 155 -10.44 37.15 12.03
CA GLN A 155 -10.22 36.54 10.71
C GLN A 155 -9.04 37.22 10.01
N ALA A 156 -8.22 36.46 9.26
CA ALA A 156 -7.08 36.99 8.56
C ALA A 156 -6.88 36.31 7.18
N ASP A 157 -6.54 37.12 6.18
CA ASP A 157 -6.18 36.65 4.86
C ASP A 157 -4.68 36.35 4.85
N ILE A 158 -4.33 35.12 4.57
CA ILE A 158 -2.94 34.65 4.44
C ILE A 158 -2.58 34.49 2.95
N GLY A 159 -3.37 33.76 2.19
CA GLY A 159 -3.08 33.38 0.81
C GLY A 159 -2.20 32.16 0.71
N SER A 160 -0.95 32.28 0.25
CA SER A 160 -0.06 31.15 0.11
C SER A 160 0.67 30.80 1.42
N GLU A 161 1.25 29.62 1.46
CA GLU A 161 2.07 29.17 2.58
C GLU A 161 3.27 30.11 2.82
N GLU A 162 3.92 30.56 1.73
CA GLU A 162 5.05 31.51 1.81
C GLU A 162 4.62 32.86 2.43
N ALA A 163 3.41 33.32 2.11
CA ALA A 163 2.86 34.51 2.74
C ALA A 163 2.58 34.28 4.26
N GLY A 164 2.19 33.07 4.63
CA GLY A 164 2.08 32.63 6.02
C GLY A 164 3.38 32.73 6.78
N TYR A 165 4.47 32.22 6.22
CA TYR A 165 5.80 32.33 6.82
C TYR A 165 6.32 33.77 6.95
N ALA A 166 5.92 34.65 6.05
CA ALA A 166 6.30 36.07 6.10
C ALA A 166 5.47 36.91 7.10
N ARG A 167 4.21 36.49 7.34
CA ARG A 167 3.24 37.24 8.16
C ARG A 167 3.09 36.67 9.59
N GLY A 168 2.95 35.37 9.69
CA GLY A 168 2.59 34.66 10.92
C GLY A 168 1.15 34.90 11.37
N THR A 169 0.89 34.58 12.64
CA THR A 169 -0.37 34.82 13.34
C THR A 169 -0.26 36.00 14.28
N HIS A 170 -1.34 36.77 14.44
CA HIS A 170 -1.40 37.88 15.39
C HIS A 170 -2.43 37.62 16.51
N ASP A 171 -2.31 38.36 17.60
CA ASP A 171 -3.19 38.24 18.75
C ASP A 171 -4.67 38.46 18.37
N GLY A 172 -5.51 37.54 18.81
CA GLY A 172 -6.95 37.56 18.53
C GLY A 172 -7.37 36.92 17.22
N GLU A 173 -6.45 36.61 16.31
CA GLU A 173 -6.73 35.87 15.08
C GLU A 173 -6.91 34.39 15.38
N ARG A 174 -7.84 33.73 14.63
CA ARG A 174 -8.15 32.32 14.82
C ARG A 174 -8.63 31.64 13.55
N ILE A 175 -9.14 32.40 12.59
CA ILE A 175 -9.69 31.92 11.33
C ILE A 175 -8.86 32.50 10.21
N PHE A 176 -8.25 31.65 9.40
CA PHE A 176 -7.26 32.03 8.40
C PHE A 176 -7.71 31.59 7.02
N TYR A 177 -7.63 32.49 6.05
CA TYR A 177 -7.96 32.17 4.67
C TYR A 177 -6.69 31.88 3.89
N TYR A 178 -6.63 30.68 3.32
CA TYR A 178 -5.57 30.26 2.40
C TYR A 178 -6.09 30.08 0.99
N ASP A 179 -5.20 30.08 0.03
CA ASP A 179 -5.51 29.84 -1.38
C ASP A 179 -5.83 28.35 -1.66
N GLY A 180 -6.06 28.03 -2.94
CA GLY A 180 -6.43 26.69 -3.36
C GLY A 180 -5.33 25.64 -3.20
N SER A 181 -4.12 26.03 -2.88
CA SER A 181 -3.05 25.07 -2.57
C SER A 181 -3.24 24.41 -1.21
N LYS A 182 -3.99 25.05 -0.29
CA LYS A 182 -4.24 24.58 1.06
C LYS A 182 -5.72 24.27 1.33
N ASN A 183 -6.65 25.10 0.87
CA ASN A 183 -8.07 24.96 1.20
C ASN A 183 -8.99 24.70 0.00
N TRP A 184 -8.51 23.89 -0.95
CA TRP A 184 -9.32 23.39 -2.06
C TRP A 184 -9.06 21.91 -2.30
N TRP A 185 -10.12 21.12 -2.24
CA TRP A 185 -10.06 19.69 -2.49
C TRP A 185 -10.49 19.32 -3.92
N ASN A 186 -9.73 18.41 -4.53
CA ASN A 186 -10.07 17.66 -5.75
C ASN A 186 -9.36 16.30 -5.77
N ARG A 187 -9.69 15.40 -6.72
CA ARG A 187 -9.03 14.09 -6.85
C ARG A 187 -7.62 14.13 -7.44
N GLY A 188 -7.19 15.27 -7.90
CA GLY A 188 -5.87 15.47 -8.50
C GLY A 188 -4.86 16.01 -7.50
N LYS A 189 -4.12 17.02 -7.96
CA LYS A 189 -3.26 17.82 -7.11
C LYS A 189 -4.10 18.95 -6.50
N THR A 190 -3.57 19.60 -5.47
CA THR A 190 -4.26 20.70 -4.80
C THR A 190 -4.54 21.90 -5.72
N GLY A 191 -5.68 22.54 -5.55
CA GLY A 191 -6.07 23.78 -6.23
C GLY A 191 -7.08 23.60 -7.36
N PRO A 192 -7.86 24.67 -7.70
CA PRO A 192 -8.84 24.65 -8.78
C PRO A 192 -8.24 24.35 -10.15
N ASP A 193 -7.03 24.83 -10.43
CA ASP A 193 -6.31 24.62 -11.69
C ASP A 193 -6.18 23.14 -12.06
N THR A 194 -5.87 22.32 -11.08
CA THR A 194 -5.54 20.90 -11.23
C THR A 194 -6.75 19.98 -11.15
N THR A 195 -7.94 20.53 -10.88
CA THR A 195 -9.17 19.73 -10.83
C THR A 195 -9.44 19.06 -12.18
N PRO A 196 -9.62 17.73 -12.25
CA PRO A 196 -9.98 17.05 -13.50
C PRO A 196 -11.37 17.47 -14.00
N ILE A 197 -11.52 17.57 -15.32
CA ILE A 197 -12.82 17.87 -15.94
C ILE A 197 -13.80 16.71 -15.67
N GLY A 198 -14.98 17.03 -15.19
CA GLY A 198 -16.02 16.06 -14.82
C GLY A 198 -16.03 15.69 -13.35
N ASP A 199 -15.00 16.07 -12.58
CA ASP A 199 -14.90 15.72 -11.16
C ASP A 199 -15.59 16.75 -10.24
N PRO A 200 -16.17 16.27 -9.11
CA PRO A 200 -16.58 17.12 -8.02
C PRO A 200 -15.36 17.69 -7.30
N CYS A 201 -15.52 18.88 -6.77
CA CYS A 201 -14.48 19.60 -6.03
C CYS A 201 -15.12 20.66 -5.15
N GLY A 202 -14.33 21.28 -4.30
CA GLY A 202 -14.82 22.39 -3.50
C GLY A 202 -13.85 22.89 -2.45
N PRO A 203 -14.22 23.98 -1.76
CA PRO A 203 -13.45 24.50 -0.65
C PRO A 203 -13.42 23.49 0.50
N ASP A 204 -12.37 23.57 1.29
CA ASP A 204 -12.31 22.87 2.56
C ASP A 204 -11.98 23.81 3.72
N SER A 205 -12.17 23.31 4.94
CA SER A 205 -11.91 24.01 6.18
C SER A 205 -11.26 23.06 7.16
N GLU A 206 -9.97 23.30 7.41
CA GLU A 206 -9.15 22.48 8.28
C GLU A 206 -9.16 23.00 9.72
N MET A 207 -8.95 22.09 10.65
CA MET A 207 -8.83 22.36 12.09
C MET A 207 -7.43 22.01 12.55
N PHE A 208 -6.76 22.95 13.20
CA PHE A 208 -5.41 22.80 13.72
C PHE A 208 -5.38 22.97 15.24
N TYR A 209 -4.56 22.19 15.92
CA TYR A 209 -4.30 22.34 17.35
C TYR A 209 -2.90 22.91 17.58
N ASP A 210 -2.81 24.02 18.33
CA ASP A 210 -1.56 24.66 18.73
C ASP A 210 -1.03 24.03 20.02
N PHE A 211 0.08 23.29 19.94
CA PHE A 211 0.75 22.72 21.10
C PHE A 211 1.57 23.75 21.88
N GLY A 212 1.75 24.97 21.36
CA GLY A 212 2.54 26.04 21.98
C GLY A 212 4.02 25.76 21.99
N THR A 213 4.51 24.81 21.18
CA THR A 213 5.95 24.56 21.03
C THR A 213 6.62 25.73 20.31
N PRO A 214 7.92 26.01 20.60
CA PRO A 214 8.65 27.04 19.88
C PRO A 214 8.65 26.80 18.37
N HIS A 215 8.48 27.88 17.60
CA HIS A 215 8.62 27.81 16.15
C HIS A 215 10.07 27.48 15.76
N ASN A 216 10.25 26.58 14.77
CA ASN A 216 11.57 26.35 14.17
C ASN A 216 11.77 27.30 12.98
N PRO A 217 12.73 28.24 13.06
CA PRO A 217 12.97 29.25 12.03
C PRO A 217 13.50 28.69 10.69
N GLU A 218 13.87 27.41 10.63
CA GLU A 218 14.21 26.76 9.36
C GLU A 218 13.02 26.70 8.39
N PHE A 219 11.77 26.75 8.92
CA PHE A 219 10.54 26.73 8.13
C PHE A 219 10.07 28.12 7.71
N GLY A 220 10.67 29.21 8.18
CA GLY A 220 10.32 30.59 7.85
C GLY A 220 10.46 31.54 9.03
N GLU A 221 10.17 32.84 8.82
CA GLU A 221 10.35 33.86 9.87
C GLU A 221 9.30 33.73 10.97
N PHE A 222 8.04 33.47 10.59
CA PHE A 222 6.91 33.39 11.53
C PHE A 222 6.14 32.07 11.38
N CYS A 223 5.46 31.71 12.46
CA CYS A 223 4.63 30.50 12.51
C CYS A 223 3.18 30.80 12.14
N HIS A 224 2.53 29.85 11.45
CA HIS A 224 1.11 29.93 11.06
C HIS A 224 0.51 28.51 11.03
N PRO A 225 -0.86 28.32 10.94
CA PRO A 225 -1.47 26.99 11.02
C PRO A 225 -0.89 25.95 10.05
N ASN A 226 -0.61 26.32 8.82
CA ASN A 226 0.00 25.43 7.80
C ASN A 226 1.54 25.38 7.85
N CYS A 227 2.17 25.75 8.98
CA CYS A 227 3.61 25.66 9.13
C CYS A 227 4.06 24.26 9.56
N ASP A 228 5.00 23.68 8.83
CA ASP A 228 5.54 22.33 9.07
C ASP A 228 6.50 22.22 10.27
N CYS A 229 6.67 23.30 11.07
CA CYS A 229 7.56 23.25 12.24
C CYS A 229 7.07 22.34 13.40
N GLY A 230 5.83 21.84 13.33
CA GLY A 230 5.24 20.95 14.33
C GLY A 230 4.59 21.63 15.52
N ARG A 231 4.49 22.97 15.54
CA ARG A 231 3.73 23.71 16.54
C ARG A 231 2.24 23.50 16.37
N PHE A 232 1.75 23.67 15.14
CA PHE A 232 0.38 23.37 14.76
C PHE A 232 0.30 21.97 14.18
N MET A 233 -0.75 21.24 14.53
CA MET A 233 -1.06 19.94 13.95
C MET A 233 -2.49 19.96 13.45
N GLU A 234 -2.68 19.68 12.16
CA GLU A 234 -4.00 19.46 11.59
C GLU A 234 -4.64 18.24 12.25
N ILE A 235 -5.80 18.43 12.87
CA ILE A 235 -6.58 17.38 13.55
C ILE A 235 -7.80 16.92 12.77
N GLY A 236 -8.18 17.64 11.71
CA GLY A 236 -9.26 17.24 10.83
C GLY A 236 -9.51 18.25 9.73
N ASN A 237 -10.16 17.80 8.67
CA ASN A 237 -10.53 18.60 7.51
C ASN A 237 -12.00 18.36 7.14
N ASN A 238 -12.75 19.42 6.87
CA ASN A 238 -14.12 19.40 6.35
C ASN A 238 -14.06 19.79 4.86
N VAL A 239 -14.23 18.84 3.97
CA VAL A 239 -14.33 19.10 2.53
C VAL A 239 -15.79 19.34 2.15
N PHE A 240 -16.04 20.47 1.51
CA PHE A 240 -17.36 20.90 1.04
C PHE A 240 -17.43 20.82 -0.48
N MET A 241 -17.82 19.65 -0.99
CA MET A 241 -17.96 19.42 -2.43
C MET A 241 -19.17 20.21 -2.95
N ALA A 242 -18.90 21.40 -3.44
CA ALA A 242 -19.92 22.35 -3.90
C ALA A 242 -19.92 22.53 -5.42
N TYR A 243 -18.85 22.14 -6.12
CA TYR A 243 -18.64 22.43 -7.52
C TYR A 243 -18.28 21.17 -8.32
N LYS A 244 -18.46 21.29 -9.64
CA LYS A 244 -17.96 20.36 -10.65
C LYS A 244 -17.23 21.14 -11.72
N LYS A 245 -16.03 20.71 -12.10
CA LYS A 245 -15.31 21.28 -13.24
C LYS A 245 -15.91 20.78 -14.55
N VAL A 246 -16.47 21.67 -15.36
CA VAL A 246 -17.16 21.33 -16.61
C VAL A 246 -16.34 21.63 -17.86
N GLY A 247 -15.28 22.41 -17.72
CA GLY A 247 -14.37 22.80 -18.81
C GLY A 247 -13.12 23.48 -18.27
N ASP A 248 -12.22 23.88 -19.18
CA ASP A 248 -11.04 24.67 -18.80
C ASP A 248 -11.47 25.99 -18.14
N GLY A 249 -11.08 26.14 -16.86
CA GLY A 249 -11.44 27.32 -16.07
C GLY A 249 -12.93 27.49 -15.76
N GLN A 250 -13.76 26.49 -16.02
CA GLN A 250 -15.21 26.56 -15.83
C GLN A 250 -15.69 25.61 -14.75
N PHE A 251 -16.36 26.17 -13.75
CA PHE A 251 -16.95 25.43 -12.63
C PHE A 251 -18.45 25.72 -12.56
N GLU A 252 -19.24 24.70 -12.30
CA GLU A 252 -20.67 24.79 -12.04
C GLU A 252 -20.95 24.31 -10.63
N GLU A 253 -21.91 24.92 -9.95
CA GLU A 253 -22.37 24.42 -8.64
C GLU A 253 -23.06 23.06 -8.80
N LEU A 254 -22.79 22.15 -7.86
CA LEU A 254 -23.49 20.87 -7.78
C LEU A 254 -24.93 21.10 -7.30
N GLU A 255 -25.89 20.41 -7.90
CA GLU A 255 -27.29 20.38 -7.44
C GLU A 255 -27.39 19.81 -6.03
N ASN A 256 -26.68 18.70 -5.79
CA ASN A 256 -26.55 18.08 -4.47
C ASN A 256 -25.12 18.28 -3.97
N LYS A 257 -24.97 19.13 -2.95
CA LYS A 257 -23.68 19.41 -2.31
C LYS A 257 -23.37 18.33 -1.29
N ASN A 258 -22.13 17.83 -1.27
CA ASN A 258 -21.71 16.75 -0.39
C ASN A 258 -20.74 17.26 0.68
N VAL A 259 -20.73 16.59 1.82
CA VAL A 259 -19.68 16.74 2.84
C VAL A 259 -18.84 15.48 2.85
N ASP A 260 -17.53 15.65 2.83
CA ASP A 260 -16.54 14.65 3.18
C ASP A 260 -15.72 15.20 4.34
N HIS A 261 -15.80 14.55 5.50
CA HIS A 261 -15.01 14.91 6.66
C HIS A 261 -14.03 13.80 7.00
N GLY A 262 -12.78 14.17 7.28
CA GLY A 262 -11.76 13.29 7.79
C GLY A 262 -10.97 13.91 8.94
N SER A 263 -10.93 13.22 10.08
CA SER A 263 -10.08 13.58 11.23
C SER A 263 -9.11 12.46 11.55
N GLY A 264 -7.84 12.80 11.79
CA GLY A 264 -6.86 11.83 12.27
C GLY A 264 -7.12 11.48 13.73
N LEU A 265 -7.54 10.23 14.00
CA LEU A 265 -7.79 9.74 15.37
C LEU A 265 -6.57 9.95 16.26
N GLU A 266 -5.39 9.58 15.79
CA GLU A 266 -4.13 9.71 16.53
C GLU A 266 -3.82 11.17 16.84
N ARG A 267 -4.12 12.08 15.91
CA ARG A 267 -3.89 13.52 16.06
C ARG A 267 -4.86 14.16 17.04
N ILE A 268 -6.15 13.80 17.02
CA ILE A 268 -7.12 14.22 18.05
C ILE A 268 -6.70 13.70 19.44
N ALA A 269 -6.24 12.44 19.52
CA ALA A 269 -5.77 11.85 20.78
C ALA A 269 -4.50 12.56 21.30
N ALA A 270 -3.59 12.95 20.44
CA ALA A 270 -2.41 13.76 20.80
C ALA A 270 -2.81 15.15 21.30
N ALA A 271 -3.76 15.82 20.62
CA ALA A 271 -4.34 17.09 21.07
C ALA A 271 -5.02 16.95 22.45
N LYS A 272 -5.79 15.87 22.67
CA LYS A 272 -6.42 15.58 23.98
C LYS A 272 -5.38 15.34 25.08
N LEU A 273 -4.29 14.69 24.75
CA LEU A 273 -3.16 14.49 25.67
C LEU A 273 -2.34 15.77 25.87
N ASN A 274 -2.56 16.78 25.03
CA ASN A 274 -1.76 18.01 24.91
C ASN A 274 -0.27 17.68 24.71
N SER A 275 0.03 16.69 23.91
CA SER A 275 1.39 16.25 23.57
C SER A 275 1.56 16.23 22.04
N PRO A 276 2.56 16.92 21.48
CA PRO A 276 2.83 16.86 20.04
C PRO A 276 3.39 15.51 19.58
N ASP A 277 3.58 14.56 20.50
CA ASP A 277 4.14 13.26 20.22
C ASP A 277 3.03 12.21 20.13
N VAL A 278 2.62 11.85 18.90
CA VAL A 278 1.58 10.86 18.63
C VAL A 278 1.95 9.45 19.13
N PHE A 279 3.23 9.16 19.38
CA PHE A 279 3.66 7.87 19.90
C PHE A 279 3.42 7.70 21.41
N LYS A 280 2.96 8.75 22.10
CA LYS A 280 2.56 8.70 23.52
C LYS A 280 1.07 8.42 23.73
N ILE A 281 0.26 8.35 22.67
CA ILE A 281 -1.16 8.00 22.77
C ILE A 281 -1.36 6.52 23.13
N SER A 282 -2.56 6.17 23.59
CA SER A 282 -2.87 4.80 24.08
C SER A 282 -2.79 3.71 23.01
N LEU A 283 -2.86 4.03 21.72
CA LEU A 283 -2.66 3.06 20.62
C LEU A 283 -1.19 2.84 20.25
N MET A 284 -0.27 3.71 20.66
CA MET A 284 1.14 3.63 20.30
C MET A 284 2.01 3.31 21.53
N LEU A 285 1.74 3.93 22.66
CA LEU A 285 2.54 3.79 23.87
C LEU A 285 2.78 2.34 24.32
N PRO A 286 1.80 1.41 24.29
CA PRO A 286 2.05 0.01 24.68
C PRO A 286 3.05 -0.71 23.75
N ILE A 287 3.09 -0.34 22.46
CA ILE A 287 4.08 -0.88 21.51
C ILE A 287 5.47 -0.36 21.88
N VAL A 288 5.59 0.93 22.14
CA VAL A 288 6.83 1.58 22.58
C VAL A 288 7.32 0.93 23.89
N GLN A 289 6.46 0.77 24.88
CA GLN A 289 6.80 0.13 26.15
C GLN A 289 7.24 -1.34 25.99
N LYS A 290 6.67 -2.06 25.02
CA LYS A 290 7.13 -3.41 24.70
C LYS A 290 8.53 -3.38 24.09
N LEU A 291 8.84 -2.40 23.24
CA LEU A 291 10.18 -2.20 22.68
C LEU A 291 11.20 -1.83 23.76
N GLU A 292 10.83 -0.97 24.72
CA GLU A 292 11.68 -0.66 25.88
C GLU A 292 12.03 -1.93 26.68
N LYS A 293 11.04 -2.80 26.94
CA LYS A 293 11.27 -4.07 27.65
C LYS A 293 12.17 -5.02 26.87
N LEU A 294 12.04 -5.10 25.55
CA LEU A 294 12.84 -5.99 24.70
C LEU A 294 14.27 -5.51 24.53
N SER A 295 14.48 -4.21 24.48
CA SER A 295 15.79 -3.59 24.25
C SER A 295 16.54 -3.23 25.54
N GLY A 296 15.83 -3.02 26.64
CA GLY A 296 16.37 -2.42 27.86
C GLY A 296 16.70 -0.92 27.70
N LYS A 297 16.23 -0.28 26.63
CA LYS A 297 16.50 1.13 26.31
C LYS A 297 15.25 1.98 26.57
N ASN A 298 15.46 3.27 26.86
CA ASN A 298 14.39 4.21 27.13
C ASN A 298 13.98 4.95 25.87
N TYR A 299 12.67 5.20 25.71
CA TYR A 299 12.07 5.89 24.56
C TYR A 299 12.67 7.28 24.32
N ASP A 300 12.82 8.11 25.38
CA ASP A 300 13.28 9.50 25.23
C ASP A 300 14.70 9.62 24.66
N SER A 301 15.52 8.58 24.76
CA SER A 301 16.87 8.54 24.19
C SER A 301 16.97 7.78 22.86
N HIS A 302 15.89 7.11 22.42
CA HIS A 302 15.85 6.30 21.19
C HIS A 302 14.53 6.50 20.45
N THR A 303 14.03 7.74 20.42
CA THR A 303 12.71 8.10 19.86
C THR A 303 12.56 7.64 18.42
N GLU A 304 13.49 8.00 17.53
CA GLU A 304 13.44 7.66 16.10
C GLU A 304 13.24 6.14 15.88
N SER A 305 14.13 5.33 16.46
CA SER A 305 14.08 3.89 16.27
C SER A 305 12.78 3.26 16.78
N MET A 306 12.29 3.69 17.94
CA MET A 306 11.05 3.15 18.50
C MET A 306 9.82 3.61 17.74
N ARG A 307 9.79 4.85 17.24
CA ARG A 307 8.72 5.39 16.40
C ARG A 307 8.62 4.64 15.09
N VAL A 308 9.74 4.48 14.38
CA VAL A 308 9.79 3.73 13.12
C VAL A 308 9.28 2.30 13.31
N ILE A 309 9.75 1.60 14.34
CA ILE A 309 9.32 0.22 14.59
C ILE A 309 7.83 0.15 14.94
N ALA A 310 7.36 1.03 15.82
CA ALA A 310 5.95 1.03 16.26
C ALA A 310 5.00 1.31 15.10
N ASP A 311 5.28 2.33 14.30
CA ASP A 311 4.49 2.68 13.12
C ASP A 311 4.48 1.55 12.09
N HIS A 312 5.66 1.12 11.66
CA HIS A 312 5.80 0.16 10.57
C HIS A 312 5.25 -1.23 10.90
N LEU A 313 5.34 -1.66 12.15
CA LEU A 313 4.76 -2.95 12.54
C LEU A 313 3.24 -2.88 12.70
N ARG A 314 2.68 -1.73 13.09
CA ARG A 314 1.24 -1.50 13.05
C ARG A 314 0.73 -1.56 11.61
N ALA A 315 1.37 -0.84 10.70
CA ALA A 315 1.07 -0.86 9.26
C ALA A 315 1.16 -2.29 8.67
N ALA A 316 2.27 -2.98 8.89
CA ALA A 316 2.48 -4.34 8.38
C ALA A 316 1.49 -5.37 8.95
N THR A 317 1.05 -5.20 10.21
CA THR A 317 0.04 -6.05 10.83
C THR A 317 -1.29 -5.92 10.09
N PHE A 318 -1.79 -4.70 9.87
CA PHE A 318 -3.05 -4.48 9.16
C PHE A 318 -2.97 -4.89 7.68
N LEU A 319 -1.85 -4.65 7.00
CA LEU A 319 -1.63 -5.15 5.65
C LEU A 319 -1.73 -6.69 5.59
N ALA A 320 -1.15 -7.39 6.58
CA ALA A 320 -1.21 -8.84 6.63
C ALA A 320 -2.63 -9.35 6.94
N VAL A 321 -3.38 -8.67 7.81
CA VAL A 321 -4.80 -8.96 8.09
C VAL A 321 -5.63 -8.85 6.80
N ASP A 322 -5.36 -7.84 5.98
CA ASP A 322 -6.02 -7.62 4.69
C ASP A 322 -5.45 -8.51 3.55
N GLY A 323 -4.65 -9.54 3.89
CA GLY A 323 -4.16 -10.55 2.96
C GLY A 323 -2.89 -10.19 2.18
N CYS A 324 -2.29 -9.02 2.43
CA CYS A 324 -1.03 -8.64 1.79
C CYS A 324 0.14 -9.47 2.34
N THR A 325 1.06 -9.86 1.47
CA THR A 325 2.28 -10.58 1.85
C THR A 325 3.53 -9.92 1.27
N PRO A 326 4.68 -9.95 1.98
CA PRO A 326 5.91 -9.34 1.49
C PRO A 326 6.34 -9.92 0.14
N SER A 327 6.54 -9.05 -0.85
CA SER A 327 6.95 -9.44 -2.20
C SER A 327 7.92 -8.40 -2.82
N ASN A 328 8.29 -8.58 -4.09
CA ASN A 328 9.13 -7.63 -4.83
C ASN A 328 8.33 -6.66 -5.70
N LYS A 329 6.99 -6.65 -5.60
CA LYS A 329 6.12 -5.85 -6.47
C LYS A 329 5.00 -5.21 -5.66
N GLU A 330 4.54 -4.05 -6.09
CA GLU A 330 3.30 -3.39 -5.67
C GLU A 330 3.16 -3.31 -4.13
N GLN A 331 2.01 -3.65 -3.59
CA GLN A 331 1.71 -3.60 -2.15
C GLN A 331 2.67 -4.44 -1.32
N GLY A 332 3.02 -5.63 -1.84
CA GLY A 332 3.96 -6.52 -1.15
C GLY A 332 5.38 -5.95 -1.05
N TYR A 333 5.80 -5.12 -2.02
CA TYR A 333 7.07 -4.40 -1.93
C TYR A 333 7.05 -3.36 -0.81
N VAL A 334 5.98 -2.59 -0.71
CA VAL A 334 5.83 -1.59 0.36
C VAL A 334 5.82 -2.27 1.73
N MET A 335 5.04 -3.34 1.89
CA MET A 335 5.02 -4.14 3.12
C MET A 335 6.41 -4.67 3.48
N ARG A 336 7.14 -5.19 2.50
CA ARG A 336 8.53 -5.65 2.69
C ARG A 336 9.46 -4.52 3.12
N ARG A 337 9.31 -3.33 2.52
CA ARG A 337 10.09 -2.14 2.88
C ARG A 337 9.85 -1.73 4.33
N LEU A 338 8.59 -1.64 4.77
CA LEU A 338 8.21 -1.35 6.16
C LEU A 338 8.84 -2.34 7.13
N LEU A 339 8.70 -3.65 6.87
CA LEU A 339 9.27 -4.69 7.73
C LEU A 339 10.79 -4.60 7.81
N ARG A 340 11.47 -4.44 6.68
CA ARG A 340 12.92 -4.36 6.65
C ARG A 340 13.46 -3.12 7.33
N ARG A 341 12.76 -1.99 7.19
CA ARG A 341 13.11 -0.76 7.91
C ARG A 341 12.94 -0.94 9.42
N ALA A 342 11.82 -1.49 9.89
CA ALA A 342 11.62 -1.82 11.30
C ALA A 342 12.67 -2.79 11.86
N ILE A 343 13.04 -3.83 11.11
CA ILE A 343 14.08 -4.78 11.51
C ILE A 343 15.45 -4.09 11.56
N ARG A 344 15.77 -3.20 10.61
CA ARG A 344 17.02 -2.44 10.64
C ARG A 344 17.12 -1.57 11.90
N PHE A 345 16.07 -0.82 12.22
CA PHE A 345 16.03 0.02 13.42
C PHE A 345 16.07 -0.78 14.73
N SER A 346 15.65 -2.05 14.71
CA SER A 346 15.77 -2.92 15.89
C SER A 346 17.22 -3.18 16.29
N PHE A 347 18.18 -3.11 15.33
CA PHE A 347 19.60 -3.23 15.63
C PHE A 347 20.14 -2.01 16.38
N ASP A 348 19.62 -0.80 16.12
CA ASP A 348 19.97 0.42 16.86
C ASP A 348 19.52 0.30 18.33
N LEU A 349 18.46 -0.47 18.57
CA LEU A 349 17.99 -0.81 19.91
C LEU A 349 18.73 -2.01 20.54
N GLY A 350 19.63 -2.67 19.81
CA GLY A 350 20.33 -3.87 20.28
C GLY A 350 19.46 -5.14 20.30
N ILE A 351 18.31 -5.13 19.60
CA ILE A 351 17.43 -6.31 19.49
C ILE A 351 17.94 -7.19 18.33
N GLU A 352 18.77 -8.16 18.66
CA GLU A 352 19.43 -9.03 17.68
C GLU A 352 18.60 -10.28 17.33
N GLN A 353 17.71 -10.73 18.19
CA GLN A 353 16.80 -11.86 17.98
C GLN A 353 15.55 -11.42 17.20
N ASN A 354 14.81 -12.42 16.68
CA ASN A 354 13.48 -12.16 16.14
C ASN A 354 12.56 -11.61 17.24
N PHE A 355 11.78 -10.60 16.93
CA PHE A 355 10.94 -9.91 17.90
C PHE A 355 9.53 -9.59 17.39
N LEU A 356 9.24 -9.81 16.12
CA LEU A 356 7.92 -9.50 15.56
C LEU A 356 6.81 -10.31 16.22
N GLN A 357 7.08 -11.56 16.61
CA GLN A 357 6.15 -12.39 17.38
C GLN A 357 5.84 -11.83 18.77
N GLU A 358 6.65 -10.91 19.29
CA GLU A 358 6.42 -10.25 20.58
C GLU A 358 5.62 -8.95 20.44
N ILE A 359 5.69 -8.29 19.29
CA ILE A 359 5.01 -7.00 19.04
C ILE A 359 3.61 -7.20 18.48
N VAL A 360 3.42 -8.13 17.51
CA VAL A 360 2.11 -8.37 16.87
C VAL A 360 0.99 -8.67 17.89
N PRO A 361 1.20 -9.49 18.95
CA PRO A 361 0.18 -9.69 19.97
C PRO A 361 -0.24 -8.41 20.69
N VAL A 362 0.70 -7.49 20.96
CA VAL A 362 0.40 -6.20 21.58
C VAL A 362 -0.52 -5.38 20.67
N ILE A 363 -0.19 -5.32 19.36
CA ILE A 363 -1.03 -4.63 18.37
C ILE A 363 -2.43 -5.28 18.33
N ALA A 364 -2.51 -6.60 18.24
CA ALA A 364 -3.78 -7.31 18.17
C ALA A 364 -4.67 -7.06 19.41
N ASP A 365 -4.07 -6.98 20.59
CA ASP A 365 -4.80 -6.71 21.84
C ASP A 365 -5.31 -5.25 21.91
N LEU A 366 -4.60 -4.28 21.30
CA LEU A 366 -5.02 -2.89 21.23
C LEU A 366 -6.28 -2.68 20.37
N TYR A 367 -6.50 -3.54 19.38
CA TYR A 367 -7.58 -3.40 18.40
C TYR A 367 -8.70 -4.43 18.56
N VAL A 368 -8.63 -5.34 19.54
CA VAL A 368 -9.55 -6.48 19.66
C VAL A 368 -11.03 -6.11 19.72
N ASN A 369 -11.36 -4.95 20.28
CA ASN A 369 -12.75 -4.50 20.44
C ASN A 369 -13.27 -3.75 19.22
N ASP A 370 -12.39 -3.14 18.42
CA ASP A 370 -12.76 -2.25 17.33
C ASP A 370 -12.56 -2.91 15.96
N PHE A 371 -11.50 -3.73 15.84
CA PHE A 371 -11.15 -4.51 14.65
C PHE A 371 -10.80 -5.94 15.06
N PRO A 372 -11.80 -6.76 15.44
CA PRO A 372 -11.57 -8.11 16.00
C PRO A 372 -10.80 -9.03 15.06
N GLU A 373 -10.89 -8.82 13.74
CA GLU A 373 -10.15 -9.57 12.72
C GLU A 373 -8.62 -9.52 12.92
N VAL A 374 -8.09 -8.46 13.54
CA VAL A 374 -6.64 -8.37 13.86
C VAL A 374 -6.24 -9.44 14.87
N LYS A 375 -7.09 -9.68 15.85
CA LYS A 375 -6.88 -10.74 16.85
C LYS A 375 -7.13 -12.13 16.29
N GLU A 376 -8.17 -12.28 15.47
CA GLU A 376 -8.55 -13.55 14.85
C GLU A 376 -7.45 -14.07 13.91
N HIS A 377 -6.82 -13.18 13.14
CA HIS A 377 -5.75 -13.52 12.20
C HIS A 377 -4.33 -13.42 12.80
N ARG A 378 -4.19 -13.13 14.10
CA ARG A 378 -2.90 -12.87 14.76
C ARG A 378 -1.80 -13.88 14.43
N ASP A 379 -2.09 -15.18 14.56
CA ASP A 379 -1.08 -16.22 14.37
C ASP A 379 -0.66 -16.37 12.90
N ALA A 380 -1.58 -16.17 11.97
CA ALA A 380 -1.29 -16.13 10.54
C ALA A 380 -0.42 -14.89 10.19
N VAL A 381 -0.73 -13.74 10.76
CA VAL A 381 0.07 -12.51 10.63
C VAL A 381 1.49 -12.75 11.16
N ILE A 382 1.64 -13.30 12.37
CA ILE A 382 2.95 -13.63 12.95
C ILE A 382 3.75 -14.54 11.99
N ALA A 383 3.12 -15.58 11.44
CA ALA A 383 3.80 -16.49 10.52
C ALA A 383 4.34 -15.79 9.29
N VAL A 384 3.57 -14.87 8.69
CA VAL A 384 3.98 -14.08 7.52
C VAL A 384 5.12 -13.13 7.87
N LEU A 385 4.99 -12.33 8.94
CA LEU A 385 5.98 -11.31 9.30
C LEU A 385 7.30 -11.93 9.77
N VAL A 386 7.25 -12.96 10.61
CA VAL A 386 8.46 -13.65 11.12
C VAL A 386 9.22 -14.36 10.02
N LYS A 387 8.53 -14.86 8.98
CA LYS A 387 9.20 -15.46 7.81
C LYS A 387 10.09 -14.44 7.09
N GLU A 388 9.59 -13.23 6.84
CA GLU A 388 10.36 -12.14 6.24
C GLU A 388 11.48 -11.66 7.17
N GLU A 389 11.20 -11.54 8.48
CA GLU A 389 12.20 -11.16 9.49
C GLU A 389 13.40 -12.12 9.48
N LYS A 390 13.15 -13.43 9.55
CA LYS A 390 14.20 -14.47 9.52
C LYS A 390 15.05 -14.37 8.25
N ALA A 391 14.40 -14.21 7.10
CA ALA A 391 15.09 -14.09 5.82
C ALA A 391 15.96 -12.83 5.76
N PHE A 392 15.42 -11.69 6.18
CA PHE A 392 16.15 -10.42 6.10
C PHE A 392 17.29 -10.33 7.11
N ARG A 393 17.12 -10.80 8.35
CA ARG A 393 18.20 -10.79 9.37
C ARG A 393 19.45 -11.56 8.91
N GLN A 394 19.29 -12.60 8.07
CA GLN A 394 20.42 -13.34 7.53
C GLN A 394 21.26 -12.50 6.55
N THR A 395 20.62 -11.59 5.81
CA THR A 395 21.28 -10.76 4.79
C THR A 395 21.66 -9.38 5.32
N LEU A 396 20.91 -8.83 6.30
CA LEU A 396 21.09 -7.49 6.86
C LEU A 396 22.53 -7.23 7.35
N ARG A 397 23.06 -8.13 8.18
CA ARG A 397 24.44 -7.98 8.71
C ARG A 397 25.48 -7.95 7.60
N LYS A 398 25.28 -8.75 6.54
CA LYS A 398 26.17 -8.76 5.38
C LYS A 398 26.06 -7.47 4.58
N GLY A 399 24.83 -7.00 4.34
CA GLY A 399 24.58 -5.74 3.64
C GLY A 399 25.16 -4.52 4.35
N LEU A 400 24.99 -4.41 5.68
CA LEU A 400 25.58 -3.36 6.49
C LEU A 400 27.12 -3.38 6.42
N LYS A 401 27.72 -4.57 6.53
CA LYS A 401 29.18 -4.72 6.41
C LYS A 401 29.68 -4.37 5.00
N GLU A 402 28.90 -4.64 3.98
CA GLU A 402 29.22 -4.25 2.61
C GLU A 402 29.17 -2.73 2.43
N LEU A 403 28.14 -2.08 2.99
CA LEU A 403 28.00 -0.63 2.96
C LEU A 403 29.15 0.08 3.70
N GLU A 404 29.62 -0.46 4.82
CA GLU A 404 30.77 0.08 5.59
C GLU A 404 32.04 0.23 4.75
N LYS A 405 32.23 -0.56 3.69
CA LYS A 405 33.39 -0.46 2.80
C LYS A 405 33.46 0.87 2.05
N PHE A 406 32.34 1.56 1.94
CA PHE A 406 32.23 2.87 1.27
C PHE A 406 32.42 4.06 2.22
N LYS A 407 32.77 3.84 3.49
CA LYS A 407 33.17 4.93 4.39
C LYS A 407 34.29 5.76 3.77
N ASN A 408 34.08 7.07 3.72
CA ASN A 408 34.98 8.04 3.05
C ASN A 408 35.07 7.90 1.51
N GLN A 409 34.10 7.22 0.89
CA GLN A 409 33.99 7.11 -0.55
C GLN A 409 32.57 7.56 -0.98
N THR A 410 32.39 7.73 -2.28
CA THR A 410 31.06 7.97 -2.85
C THR A 410 30.48 6.63 -3.30
N ILE A 411 29.26 6.30 -2.81
CA ILE A 411 28.50 5.15 -3.30
C ILE A 411 27.63 5.58 -4.48
N ALA A 412 27.70 4.85 -5.58
CA ALA A 412 26.92 5.12 -6.80
C ALA A 412 25.73 4.15 -6.95
N GLY A 413 24.89 4.38 -7.94
CA GLY A 413 23.69 3.57 -8.18
C GLY A 413 23.97 2.09 -8.44
N GLU A 414 25.13 1.75 -9.04
CA GLU A 414 25.52 0.36 -9.27
C GLU A 414 25.78 -0.42 -7.98
N GLN A 415 26.44 0.21 -7.01
CA GLN A 415 26.68 -0.41 -5.70
C GLN A 415 25.39 -0.51 -4.90
N LEU A 416 24.53 0.50 -4.96
CA LEU A 416 23.19 0.45 -4.36
C LEU A 416 22.33 -0.64 -4.98
N PHE A 417 22.42 -0.85 -6.30
CA PHE A 417 21.77 -1.97 -6.97
C PHE A 417 22.33 -3.32 -6.49
N THR A 418 23.63 -3.44 -6.24
CA THR A 418 24.24 -4.66 -5.69
C THR A 418 23.71 -4.96 -4.28
N LEU A 419 23.56 -3.94 -3.43
CA LEU A 419 22.95 -4.07 -2.10
C LEU A 419 21.49 -4.55 -2.20
N TYR A 420 20.74 -4.02 -3.17
CA TYR A 420 19.36 -4.42 -3.42
C TYR A 420 19.24 -5.85 -3.95
N ASP A 421 19.96 -6.17 -5.02
CA ASP A 421 19.83 -7.44 -5.74
C ASP A 421 20.43 -8.63 -4.98
N THR A 422 21.62 -8.44 -4.39
CA THR A 422 22.38 -9.51 -3.72
C THR A 422 22.02 -9.68 -2.26
N TYR A 423 21.83 -8.56 -1.54
CA TYR A 423 21.58 -8.57 -0.08
C TYR A 423 20.12 -8.31 0.26
N GLY A 424 19.28 -8.01 -0.73
CA GLY A 424 17.88 -7.67 -0.50
C GLY A 424 17.69 -6.42 0.35
N PHE A 425 18.63 -5.49 0.29
CA PHE A 425 18.60 -4.23 1.01
C PHE A 425 17.80 -3.21 0.17
N PRO A 426 16.60 -2.77 0.59
CA PRO A 426 15.86 -1.75 -0.16
C PRO A 426 16.75 -0.53 -0.43
N VAL A 427 16.65 0.03 -1.63
CA VAL A 427 17.55 1.13 -2.02
C VAL A 427 17.36 2.35 -1.14
N GLU A 428 16.13 2.64 -0.73
CA GLU A 428 15.79 3.72 0.20
C GLU A 428 16.46 3.50 1.55
N LEU A 429 16.43 2.28 2.07
CA LEU A 429 17.13 1.92 3.31
C LEU A 429 18.67 2.00 3.15
N SER A 430 19.18 1.65 1.97
CA SER A 430 20.63 1.79 1.69
C SER A 430 21.07 3.24 1.66
N THR A 431 20.29 4.15 1.11
CA THR A 431 20.57 5.59 1.08
C THR A 431 20.41 6.22 2.47
N GLU A 432 19.37 5.85 3.23
CA GLU A 432 19.18 6.28 4.62
C GLU A 432 20.38 5.85 5.50
N GLU A 433 20.82 4.61 5.36
CA GLU A 433 21.94 4.08 6.12
C GLU A 433 23.27 4.71 5.70
N ALA A 434 23.45 4.99 4.40
CA ALA A 434 24.61 5.72 3.90
C ALA A 434 24.70 7.12 4.52
N PHE A 435 23.57 7.83 4.58
CA PHE A 435 23.48 9.14 5.23
C PHE A 435 23.85 9.06 6.72
N LYS A 436 23.27 8.10 7.46
CA LYS A 436 23.60 7.87 8.90
C LYS A 436 25.07 7.59 9.14
N GLN A 437 25.73 6.87 8.22
CA GLN A 437 27.16 6.56 8.32
C GLN A 437 28.07 7.64 7.70
N SER A 438 27.50 8.79 7.29
CA SER A 438 28.23 9.88 6.61
C SER A 438 28.92 9.42 5.32
N ILE A 439 28.32 8.45 4.61
CA ILE A 439 28.77 8.00 3.30
C ILE A 439 28.14 8.92 2.25
N THR A 440 28.95 9.49 1.38
CA THR A 440 28.45 10.32 0.29
C THR A 440 27.74 9.47 -0.75
N VAL A 441 26.51 9.84 -1.13
CA VAL A 441 25.76 9.21 -2.21
C VAL A 441 25.91 10.05 -3.48
N SER A 442 26.21 9.41 -4.62
CA SER A 442 26.33 10.10 -5.91
C SER A 442 25.04 10.86 -6.26
N PRO A 443 25.10 12.10 -6.75
CA PRO A 443 23.89 12.81 -7.20
C PRO A 443 23.10 12.08 -8.29
N SER A 444 23.77 11.28 -9.14
CA SER A 444 23.18 10.49 -10.23
C SER A 444 22.71 9.09 -9.80
N TRP A 445 22.79 8.76 -8.51
CA TRP A 445 22.54 7.39 -8.02
C TRP A 445 21.20 6.81 -8.45
N ARG A 446 20.16 7.63 -8.50
CA ARG A 446 18.80 7.16 -8.84
C ARG A 446 18.73 6.73 -10.29
N GLU A 447 19.24 7.54 -11.22
CA GLU A 447 19.28 7.25 -12.65
C GLU A 447 20.11 5.97 -12.93
N GLU A 448 21.28 5.86 -12.29
CA GLU A 448 22.16 4.69 -12.39
C GLU A 448 21.48 3.42 -11.85
N PHE A 449 20.82 3.52 -10.69
CA PHE A 449 20.08 2.42 -10.07
C PHE A 449 18.90 1.98 -10.96
N ASP A 450 18.09 2.93 -11.43
CA ASP A 450 16.94 2.66 -12.27
C ASP A 450 17.36 2.04 -13.61
N THR A 451 18.49 2.47 -14.17
CA THR A 451 19.11 1.84 -15.36
C THR A 451 19.45 0.37 -15.09
N LYS A 452 20.08 0.06 -13.95
CA LYS A 452 20.39 -1.33 -13.57
C LYS A 452 19.14 -2.16 -13.31
N MET A 453 18.12 -1.57 -12.70
CA MET A 453 16.82 -2.21 -12.51
C MET A 453 16.14 -2.52 -13.85
N GLU A 454 16.24 -1.61 -14.81
CA GLU A 454 15.71 -1.83 -16.16
C GLU A 454 16.50 -2.89 -16.91
N GLU A 455 17.84 -2.88 -16.82
CA GLU A 455 18.69 -3.96 -17.34
C GLU A 455 18.30 -5.31 -16.74
N GLN A 456 18.06 -5.38 -15.43
CA GLN A 456 17.61 -6.62 -14.76
C GLN A 456 16.21 -7.02 -15.23
N ARG A 457 15.29 -6.08 -15.31
CA ARG A 457 13.94 -6.31 -15.87
C ARG A 457 14.03 -6.78 -17.31
N ASN A 458 14.90 -6.18 -18.12
CA ASN A 458 15.09 -6.54 -19.51
C ASN A 458 15.81 -7.89 -19.64
N ARG A 459 16.77 -8.22 -18.78
CA ARG A 459 17.34 -9.57 -18.67
C ARG A 459 16.29 -10.60 -18.22
N SER A 460 15.46 -10.26 -17.27
CA SER A 460 14.30 -11.07 -16.87
C SER A 460 13.23 -11.10 -17.96
N ARG A 461 13.02 -10.01 -18.70
CA ARG A 461 12.11 -9.90 -19.83
C ARG A 461 12.69 -10.49 -21.10
N THR A 462 14.02 -10.45 -21.36
CA THR A 462 14.67 -11.18 -22.47
C THR A 462 14.79 -12.66 -22.14
N ALA A 463 14.88 -13.01 -20.88
CA ALA A 463 14.59 -14.38 -20.46
C ALA A 463 13.07 -14.71 -20.57
N THR A 464 12.18 -13.69 -20.68
CA THR A 464 10.70 -13.80 -20.82
C THR A 464 10.15 -13.11 -22.09
N LYS A 465 10.91 -12.23 -22.78
CA LYS A 465 10.57 -11.56 -24.04
C LYS A 465 11.24 -12.19 -25.27
N GLY A 466 11.23 -13.47 -25.41
CA GLY A 466 10.69 -13.95 -26.66
C GLY A 466 9.20 -13.64 -26.60
N GLU A 467 8.54 -13.12 -27.64
CA GLU A 467 7.08 -13.17 -27.83
C GLU A 467 6.56 -14.38 -27.08
N PHE A 468 5.42 -14.28 -26.35
CA PHE A 468 4.88 -15.40 -25.57
C PHE A 468 4.85 -16.68 -26.42
N LYS A 469 5.98 -17.32 -26.54
CA LYS A 469 6.29 -18.57 -27.25
C LYS A 469 6.61 -19.64 -26.20
N GLY A 470 5.85 -19.68 -25.12
CA GLY A 470 5.95 -20.73 -24.12
C GLY A 470 7.32 -20.88 -23.44
N GLY A 471 8.13 -19.82 -23.31
CA GLY A 471 9.48 -19.91 -22.75
C GLY A 471 10.51 -20.58 -23.67
N LEU A 472 10.22 -20.67 -24.97
CA LEU A 472 11.04 -21.30 -26.00
C LEU A 472 12.27 -20.46 -26.34
N GLY A 473 13.46 -21.02 -26.14
CA GLY A 473 14.75 -20.46 -26.58
C GLY A 473 14.99 -20.55 -28.09
N GLY A 474 14.11 -21.25 -28.86
CA GLY A 474 14.21 -21.49 -30.32
C GLY A 474 12.94 -22.07 -30.90
N GLN A 475 12.92 -22.30 -32.24
CA GLN A 475 11.77 -22.89 -32.97
C GLN A 475 12.05 -24.28 -33.54
N ASP A 476 13.20 -24.84 -33.25
CA ASP A 476 13.62 -26.17 -33.74
C ASP A 476 12.80 -27.29 -33.12
N LEU A 477 12.86 -28.46 -33.72
CA LEU A 477 12.08 -29.63 -33.29
C LEU A 477 12.31 -29.98 -31.81
N ILE A 478 13.49 -29.81 -31.29
CA ILE A 478 13.80 -30.10 -29.89
C ILE A 478 13.06 -29.12 -28.94
N HIS A 479 12.96 -27.85 -29.31
CA HIS A 479 12.21 -26.87 -28.55
C HIS A 479 10.69 -27.16 -28.53
N LYS A 480 10.13 -27.61 -29.68
CA LYS A 480 8.73 -28.07 -29.76
C LYS A 480 8.48 -29.27 -28.86
N LYS A 481 9.40 -30.23 -28.84
CA LYS A 481 9.34 -31.41 -27.95
C LYS A 481 9.34 -31.02 -26.50
N TYR A 482 10.24 -30.17 -26.06
CA TYR A 482 10.28 -29.69 -24.68
C TYR A 482 9.08 -28.81 -24.32
N HIS A 483 8.52 -28.05 -25.28
CA HIS A 483 7.32 -27.28 -25.04
C HIS A 483 6.10 -28.18 -24.81
N THR A 484 5.93 -29.20 -25.62
CA THR A 484 4.89 -30.20 -25.42
C THR A 484 5.09 -30.97 -24.11
N ALA A 485 6.33 -31.36 -23.76
CA ALA A 485 6.64 -31.97 -22.47
C ALA A 485 6.32 -31.04 -21.27
N THR A 486 6.43 -29.72 -21.44
CA THR A 486 6.10 -28.75 -20.39
C THR A 486 4.61 -28.79 -20.06
N HIS A 487 3.75 -28.84 -21.07
CA HIS A 487 2.30 -28.95 -20.89
C HIS A 487 1.89 -30.27 -20.24
N LEU A 488 2.48 -31.40 -20.71
CA LEU A 488 2.26 -32.71 -20.09
C LEU A 488 2.70 -32.72 -18.62
N LEU A 489 3.85 -32.10 -18.31
CA LEU A 489 4.33 -31.96 -16.93
C LEU A 489 3.37 -31.12 -16.08
N GLN A 490 2.84 -30.00 -16.60
CA GLN A 490 1.86 -29.21 -15.88
C GLN A 490 0.60 -30.02 -15.55
N SER A 491 0.09 -30.78 -16.51
CA SER A 491 -1.05 -31.65 -16.30
C SER A 491 -0.77 -32.74 -15.26
N ALA A 492 0.40 -33.40 -15.34
CA ALA A 492 0.80 -34.41 -14.36
C ALA A 492 0.91 -33.84 -12.93
N LEU A 493 1.49 -32.65 -12.79
CA LEU A 493 1.59 -32.01 -11.49
C LEU A 493 0.21 -31.59 -10.96
N ARG A 494 -0.72 -31.16 -11.81
CA ARG A 494 -2.10 -30.85 -11.39
C ARG A 494 -2.89 -32.12 -11.00
N GLU A 495 -2.62 -33.26 -11.62
CA GLU A 495 -3.21 -34.55 -11.19
C GLU A 495 -2.70 -34.95 -9.79
N ILE A 496 -1.44 -34.67 -9.47
CA ILE A 496 -0.83 -35.03 -8.18
C ILE A 496 -1.21 -34.04 -7.07
N PHE A 497 -1.22 -32.72 -7.35
CA PHE A 497 -1.33 -31.67 -6.35
C PHE A 497 -2.66 -30.88 -6.40
N GLY A 498 -3.52 -31.21 -7.36
CA GLY A 498 -4.83 -30.57 -7.51
C GLY A 498 -4.86 -29.36 -8.45
N SER A 499 -6.08 -28.89 -8.73
CA SER A 499 -6.36 -27.85 -9.72
C SER A 499 -5.80 -26.48 -9.39
N GLU A 500 -5.40 -26.24 -8.15
CA GLU A 500 -4.82 -24.96 -7.69
C GLU A 500 -3.34 -24.80 -8.06
N LEU A 501 -2.70 -25.87 -8.57
CA LEU A 501 -1.33 -25.76 -9.08
C LEU A 501 -1.29 -24.87 -10.31
N ARG A 502 -0.38 -23.90 -10.30
CA ARG A 502 -0.17 -22.91 -11.37
C ARG A 502 1.29 -22.86 -11.78
N GLN A 503 1.51 -22.65 -13.07
CA GLN A 503 2.84 -22.33 -13.59
C GLN A 503 3.20 -20.88 -13.21
N HIS A 504 4.37 -20.70 -12.62
CA HIS A 504 4.97 -19.39 -12.29
C HIS A 504 6.11 -19.00 -13.23
N GLY A 505 6.58 -19.90 -14.07
CA GLY A 505 7.59 -19.65 -15.08
C GLY A 505 8.06 -20.93 -15.76
N SER A 506 8.54 -20.78 -16.98
CA SER A 506 9.21 -21.86 -17.73
C SER A 506 10.39 -21.31 -18.53
N ASN A 507 11.32 -22.19 -18.87
CA ASN A 507 12.42 -21.89 -19.78
C ASN A 507 12.83 -23.16 -20.49
N ILE A 508 12.88 -23.10 -21.82
CA ILE A 508 13.19 -24.22 -22.68
C ILE A 508 14.45 -23.91 -23.47
N THR A 509 15.42 -24.81 -23.41
CA THR A 509 16.67 -24.81 -24.21
C THR A 509 16.79 -26.13 -24.99
N GLU A 510 17.78 -26.26 -25.84
CA GLU A 510 18.07 -27.52 -26.54
C GLU A 510 18.41 -28.67 -25.60
N GLU A 511 18.89 -28.35 -24.39
CA GLU A 511 19.37 -29.35 -23.43
C GLU A 511 18.31 -29.80 -22.43
N ARG A 512 17.36 -28.92 -22.09
CA ARG A 512 16.40 -29.14 -21.00
C ARG A 512 15.18 -28.21 -21.03
N LEU A 513 14.13 -28.62 -20.32
CA LEU A 513 13.10 -27.71 -19.84
C LEU A 513 13.30 -27.38 -18.36
N ARG A 514 12.83 -26.18 -17.97
CA ARG A 514 12.66 -25.73 -16.58
C ARG A 514 11.19 -25.34 -16.38
N PHE A 515 10.61 -25.76 -15.27
CA PHE A 515 9.23 -25.48 -14.89
C PHE A 515 9.17 -25.03 -13.43
N ASP A 516 8.63 -23.84 -13.18
CA ASP A 516 8.46 -23.26 -11.85
C ASP A 516 6.96 -23.26 -11.49
N PHE A 517 6.59 -23.73 -10.29
CA PHE A 517 5.20 -23.93 -9.87
C PHE A 517 5.00 -23.70 -8.38
N ASN A 518 3.75 -23.40 -7.96
CA ASN A 518 3.40 -23.07 -6.59
C ASN A 518 3.19 -24.33 -5.75
N ILE A 519 4.18 -24.69 -4.96
CA ILE A 519 4.09 -25.64 -3.83
C ILE A 519 5.02 -25.13 -2.73
N ASP A 520 4.57 -25.22 -1.49
CA ASP A 520 5.28 -24.69 -0.31
C ASP A 520 6.29 -25.69 0.29
N ARG A 521 6.29 -26.94 -0.18
CA ARG A 521 7.17 -28.01 0.27
C ARG A 521 7.95 -28.67 -0.87
N LYS A 522 8.97 -29.43 -0.51
CA LYS A 522 9.70 -30.29 -1.46
C LYS A 522 8.81 -31.45 -1.91
N MET A 523 8.90 -31.83 -3.20
CA MET A 523 8.29 -33.07 -3.70
C MET A 523 8.93 -34.29 -3.08
N THR A 524 8.10 -35.31 -2.81
CA THR A 524 8.63 -36.61 -2.39
C THR A 524 9.19 -37.38 -3.60
N PRO A 525 10.06 -38.37 -3.38
CA PRO A 525 10.56 -39.21 -4.46
C PRO A 525 9.44 -39.94 -5.24
N GLU A 526 8.36 -40.31 -4.53
CA GLU A 526 7.18 -40.98 -5.09
C GLU A 526 6.38 -40.02 -5.99
N GLU A 527 6.22 -38.74 -5.58
CA GLU A 527 5.57 -37.71 -6.39
C GLU A 527 6.36 -37.39 -7.66
N VAL A 528 7.69 -37.35 -7.58
CA VAL A 528 8.56 -37.15 -8.74
C VAL A 528 8.43 -38.37 -9.70
N ALA A 529 8.46 -39.58 -9.18
CA ALA A 529 8.31 -40.81 -9.97
C ALA A 529 6.91 -40.86 -10.63
N ARG A 530 5.86 -40.45 -9.90
CA ARG A 530 4.49 -40.40 -10.44
C ARG A 530 4.35 -39.39 -11.56
N ALA A 531 4.96 -38.22 -11.44
CA ALA A 531 4.97 -37.21 -12.50
C ALA A 531 5.69 -37.73 -13.77
N GLU A 532 6.83 -38.40 -13.62
CA GLU A 532 7.53 -39.03 -14.71
C GLU A 532 6.69 -40.15 -15.36
N GLU A 533 6.02 -40.96 -14.56
CA GLU A 533 5.14 -42.05 -15.03
C GLU A 533 4.00 -41.51 -15.89
N LEU A 534 3.28 -40.48 -15.40
CA LEU A 534 2.17 -39.87 -16.11
C LEU A 534 2.60 -39.25 -17.43
N VAL A 535 3.67 -38.46 -17.44
CA VAL A 535 4.16 -37.83 -18.67
C VAL A 535 4.61 -38.89 -19.68
N ASN A 536 5.37 -39.90 -19.25
CA ASN A 536 5.81 -40.98 -20.14
C ASN A 536 4.64 -41.87 -20.61
N GLY A 537 3.58 -42.03 -19.79
CA GLY A 537 2.34 -42.70 -20.19
C GLY A 537 1.69 -42.02 -21.38
N TRP A 538 1.44 -40.72 -21.27
CA TRP A 538 0.85 -39.91 -22.37
C TRP A 538 1.77 -39.81 -23.61
N ILE A 539 3.07 -39.89 -23.44
CA ILE A 539 4.02 -39.99 -24.56
C ILE A 539 3.87 -41.34 -25.26
N ALA A 540 3.74 -42.43 -24.51
CA ALA A 540 3.57 -43.79 -25.07
C ALA A 540 2.20 -43.99 -25.75
N GLU A 541 1.18 -43.26 -25.32
CA GLU A 541 -0.15 -43.28 -25.95
C GLU A 541 -0.19 -42.57 -27.30
N ASP A 542 0.83 -41.81 -27.65
CA ASP A 542 0.97 -41.06 -28.91
C ASP A 542 -0.23 -40.17 -29.24
N LEU A 543 -0.64 -39.37 -28.26
CA LEU A 543 -1.83 -38.51 -28.34
C LEU A 543 -1.65 -37.44 -29.42
N PRO A 544 -2.72 -37.13 -30.22
CA PRO A 544 -2.68 -36.05 -31.19
C PRO A 544 -2.63 -34.68 -30.49
N VAL A 545 -1.84 -33.77 -31.06
CA VAL A 545 -1.72 -32.40 -30.59
C VAL A 545 -2.34 -31.45 -31.60
N SER A 546 -3.39 -30.76 -31.21
CA SER A 546 -4.13 -29.85 -32.09
C SER A 546 -4.39 -28.52 -31.39
N PHE A 547 -4.75 -27.49 -32.13
CA PHE A 547 -5.21 -26.23 -31.56
C PHE A 547 -6.39 -25.66 -32.31
N LYS A 548 -7.21 -24.86 -31.58
CA LYS A 548 -8.27 -24.03 -32.14
C LYS A 548 -8.24 -22.64 -31.51
N GLN A 549 -8.78 -21.65 -32.22
CA GLN A 549 -9.00 -20.32 -31.67
C GLN A 549 -10.39 -20.23 -31.06
N TYR A 550 -10.49 -19.59 -29.90
CA TYR A 550 -11.74 -19.36 -29.17
C TYR A 550 -11.74 -17.95 -28.61
N PRO A 551 -12.93 -17.34 -28.46
CA PRO A 551 -13.10 -16.20 -27.57
C PRO A 551 -12.57 -16.56 -26.18
N THR A 552 -11.86 -15.63 -25.54
CA THR A 552 -11.15 -15.90 -24.28
C THR A 552 -12.07 -16.48 -23.20
N GLN A 553 -13.30 -15.95 -23.05
CA GLN A 553 -14.23 -16.46 -22.07
C GLN A 553 -14.66 -17.91 -22.36
N VAL A 554 -14.87 -18.25 -23.62
CA VAL A 554 -15.23 -19.63 -24.02
C VAL A 554 -14.09 -20.59 -23.70
N ALA A 555 -12.84 -20.20 -23.95
CA ALA A 555 -11.68 -21.01 -23.61
C ALA A 555 -11.59 -21.29 -22.10
N LEU A 556 -11.85 -20.29 -21.26
CA LEU A 556 -11.86 -20.43 -19.81
C LEU A 556 -13.02 -21.31 -19.32
N ASP A 557 -14.21 -21.15 -19.89
CA ASP A 557 -15.41 -21.94 -19.56
C ASP A 557 -15.23 -23.42 -19.94
N MET A 558 -14.42 -23.70 -20.97
CA MET A 558 -14.00 -25.06 -21.35
C MET A 558 -12.98 -25.67 -20.38
N GLY A 559 -12.50 -24.91 -19.41
CA GLY A 559 -11.45 -25.35 -18.47
C GLY A 559 -10.03 -25.26 -19.00
N ALA A 560 -9.79 -24.51 -20.08
CA ALA A 560 -8.44 -24.32 -20.61
C ALA A 560 -7.56 -23.57 -19.59
N ILE A 561 -6.37 -24.11 -19.32
CA ILE A 561 -5.44 -23.55 -18.36
C ILE A 561 -4.64 -22.45 -19.04
N GLY A 562 -4.61 -21.26 -18.44
CA GLY A 562 -3.79 -20.15 -18.90
C GLY A 562 -2.67 -19.82 -17.92
N PRO A 563 -1.57 -19.18 -18.37
CA PRO A 563 -0.53 -18.66 -17.50
C PRO A 563 -1.10 -17.67 -16.47
N PHE A 564 -0.56 -17.74 -15.25
CA PHE A 564 -1.00 -16.87 -14.15
C PHE A 564 -0.62 -15.40 -14.39
N GLY A 565 -1.60 -14.49 -14.23
CA GLY A 565 -1.37 -13.03 -14.24
C GLY A 565 -1.31 -12.39 -15.63
N GLU A 566 -1.68 -13.08 -16.71
CA GLU A 566 -1.72 -12.51 -18.06
C GLU A 566 -3.08 -11.92 -18.43
N ARG A 567 -3.04 -10.80 -19.17
CA ARG A 567 -4.22 -10.24 -19.84
C ARG A 567 -4.32 -10.86 -21.23
N TYR A 568 -5.36 -11.60 -21.46
CA TYR A 568 -5.65 -12.20 -22.76
C TYR A 568 -6.34 -11.19 -23.67
N GLY A 569 -6.11 -11.30 -24.99
CA GLY A 569 -6.88 -10.58 -26.00
C GLY A 569 -8.33 -11.11 -26.08
N GLU A 570 -9.11 -10.60 -27.03
CA GLU A 570 -10.49 -11.07 -27.25
C GLU A 570 -10.56 -12.54 -27.69
N GLU A 571 -9.55 -13.01 -28.43
CA GLU A 571 -9.41 -14.40 -28.87
C GLU A 571 -8.06 -14.99 -28.44
N VAL A 572 -8.07 -16.28 -28.10
CA VAL A 572 -6.89 -17.05 -27.69
C VAL A 572 -6.80 -18.36 -28.44
N LYS A 573 -5.55 -18.83 -28.63
CA LYS A 573 -5.30 -20.20 -29.12
C LYS A 573 -5.32 -21.16 -27.93
N VAL A 574 -6.10 -22.22 -28.05
CA VAL A 574 -6.14 -23.32 -27.09
C VAL A 574 -5.55 -24.57 -27.72
N TYR A 575 -4.45 -25.05 -27.16
CA TYR A 575 -3.85 -26.31 -27.53
C TYR A 575 -4.46 -27.46 -26.72
N GLN A 576 -4.76 -28.56 -27.39
CA GLN A 576 -5.28 -29.77 -26.81
C GLN A 576 -4.37 -30.94 -27.16
N MET A 577 -4.04 -31.77 -26.18
CA MET A 577 -3.28 -33.01 -26.33
C MET A 577 -4.19 -34.17 -25.98
N GLY A 578 -4.64 -34.89 -26.99
CA GLY A 578 -5.66 -35.96 -26.91
C GLY A 578 -6.96 -35.59 -27.61
N GLU A 579 -7.91 -36.51 -27.65
CA GLU A 579 -9.21 -36.37 -28.33
C GLU A 579 -10.38 -36.93 -27.48
N GLY A 580 -11.60 -36.41 -27.75
CA GLY A 580 -12.83 -36.89 -27.12
C GLY A 580 -12.80 -36.76 -25.59
N ASN A 581 -13.00 -37.86 -24.88
CA ASN A 581 -12.98 -37.92 -23.42
C ASN A 581 -11.59 -38.17 -22.83
N HIS A 582 -10.58 -38.30 -23.66
CA HIS A 582 -9.21 -38.56 -23.23
C HIS A 582 -8.28 -37.41 -23.64
N VAL A 583 -8.25 -36.38 -22.82
CA VAL A 583 -7.46 -35.17 -23.02
C VAL A 583 -6.45 -35.04 -21.88
N ALA A 584 -5.18 -35.18 -22.20
CA ALA A 584 -4.09 -35.06 -21.23
C ALA A 584 -3.79 -33.60 -20.87
N SER A 585 -3.89 -32.67 -21.83
CA SER A 585 -3.70 -31.24 -21.58
C SER A 585 -4.61 -30.39 -22.45
N LEU A 586 -5.14 -29.31 -21.86
CA LEU A 586 -5.93 -28.28 -22.52
C LEU A 586 -5.46 -26.90 -22.02
N GLU A 587 -4.70 -26.17 -22.86
CA GLU A 587 -4.02 -24.95 -22.40
C GLU A 587 -4.08 -23.81 -23.40
N ILE A 588 -4.25 -22.58 -22.88
CA ILE A 588 -4.10 -21.35 -23.66
C ILE A 588 -2.60 -21.14 -23.92
N CYS A 589 -2.18 -21.28 -25.17
CA CYS A 589 -0.78 -21.23 -25.53
C CYS A 589 -0.55 -20.69 -26.94
N GLY A 590 0.50 -19.86 -27.12
CA GLY A 590 0.94 -19.34 -28.42
C GLY A 590 1.79 -20.31 -29.23
N GLY A 591 2.24 -21.43 -28.66
CA GLY A 591 3.08 -22.51 -29.08
C GLY A 591 3.96 -22.38 -30.14
N PRO A 592 4.94 -23.06 -30.73
CA PRO A 592 4.64 -24.29 -31.45
C PRO A 592 4.78 -25.56 -30.61
N HIS A 593 4.08 -26.60 -31.01
CA HIS A 593 4.16 -27.94 -30.43
C HIS A 593 4.48 -28.98 -31.51
N VAL A 594 4.75 -30.21 -31.09
CA VAL A 594 4.80 -31.38 -31.99
C VAL A 594 3.39 -31.78 -32.42
N ASP A 595 3.24 -32.57 -33.45
CA ASP A 595 1.94 -33.03 -33.96
C ASP A 595 1.35 -34.17 -33.12
N HIS A 596 2.20 -34.95 -32.47
CA HIS A 596 1.84 -36.10 -31.63
C HIS A 596 2.79 -36.22 -30.43
N THR A 597 2.28 -36.62 -29.26
CA THR A 597 3.09 -36.74 -28.04
C THR A 597 4.18 -37.81 -28.16
N GLY A 598 3.96 -38.85 -28.97
CA GLY A 598 4.95 -39.91 -29.24
C GLY A 598 6.25 -39.42 -29.89
N GLN A 599 6.22 -38.24 -30.57
CA GLN A 599 7.41 -37.63 -31.12
C GLN A 599 8.46 -37.26 -30.05
N LEU A 600 8.06 -37.13 -28.78
CA LEU A 600 8.96 -36.90 -27.66
C LEU A 600 9.86 -38.10 -27.39
N ALA A 601 9.38 -39.32 -27.72
CA ALA A 601 10.10 -40.59 -27.54
C ALA A 601 10.96 -40.98 -28.74
N GLU A 602 11.03 -40.19 -29.81
CA GLU A 602 11.88 -40.49 -30.97
C GLU A 602 13.33 -40.73 -30.58
N GLY A 603 13.92 -41.81 -31.08
CA GLY A 603 15.25 -42.25 -30.69
C GLY A 603 15.29 -43.04 -29.39
N GLY A 604 14.12 -43.52 -28.89
CA GLY A 604 14.02 -44.31 -27.66
C GLY A 604 14.08 -43.46 -26.37
N LYS A 605 13.87 -42.17 -26.50
CA LYS A 605 13.97 -41.21 -25.37
C LYS A 605 12.78 -41.33 -24.43
N LYS A 606 13.02 -40.95 -23.15
CA LYS A 606 12.02 -40.84 -22.09
C LYS A 606 12.14 -39.50 -21.41
N PHE A 607 11.02 -39.01 -20.94
CA PHE A 607 10.99 -37.83 -20.07
C PHE A 607 11.53 -38.17 -18.69
N LYS A 608 12.48 -37.36 -18.18
CA LYS A 608 13.07 -37.54 -16.86
C LYS A 608 13.30 -36.22 -16.13
N ILE A 609 12.88 -36.19 -14.88
CA ILE A 609 13.15 -35.06 -13.96
C ILE A 609 14.55 -35.23 -13.39
N THR A 610 15.45 -34.31 -13.73
CA THR A 610 16.85 -34.35 -13.29
C THR A 610 17.08 -33.65 -11.97
N LYS A 611 16.26 -32.64 -11.63
CA LYS A 611 16.38 -31.88 -10.40
C LYS A 611 15.05 -31.26 -10.00
N GLU A 612 14.78 -31.26 -8.69
CA GLU A 612 13.72 -30.51 -8.04
C GLU A 612 14.34 -29.67 -6.92
N GLU A 613 14.10 -28.35 -6.93
CA GLU A 613 14.71 -27.41 -6.00
C GLU A 613 13.76 -26.26 -5.64
N ALA A 614 14.02 -25.54 -4.53
CA ALA A 614 13.33 -24.32 -4.22
C ALA A 614 13.80 -23.20 -5.18
N SER A 615 12.85 -22.46 -5.76
CA SER A 615 13.14 -21.27 -6.59
C SER A 615 12.96 -19.98 -5.80
N SER A 616 11.88 -19.89 -5.05
CA SER A 616 11.57 -18.79 -4.12
C SER A 616 10.58 -19.29 -3.07
N ALA A 617 10.17 -18.42 -2.15
CA ALA A 617 9.17 -18.77 -1.14
C ALA A 617 7.84 -19.21 -1.79
N GLY A 618 7.40 -20.46 -1.50
CA GLY A 618 6.18 -21.04 -2.06
C GLY A 618 6.28 -21.46 -3.53
N ILE A 619 7.49 -21.39 -4.17
CA ILE A 619 7.71 -21.76 -5.56
C ILE A 619 8.79 -22.84 -5.65
N ARG A 620 8.46 -23.96 -6.27
CA ARG A 620 9.37 -25.05 -6.58
C ARG A 620 9.77 -25.02 -8.05
N ARG A 621 10.88 -25.58 -8.37
CA ARG A 621 11.49 -25.64 -9.70
C ARG A 621 11.83 -27.05 -10.07
N ILE A 622 11.33 -27.51 -11.20
CA ILE A 622 11.74 -28.75 -11.85
C ILE A 622 12.64 -28.44 -13.05
N LYS A 623 13.71 -29.23 -13.21
CA LYS A 623 14.47 -29.34 -14.45
C LYS A 623 14.28 -30.75 -14.99
N ALA A 624 13.91 -30.88 -16.27
CA ALA A 624 13.67 -32.17 -16.91
C ALA A 624 14.29 -32.23 -18.31
N VAL A 625 14.54 -33.44 -18.77
CA VAL A 625 15.19 -33.75 -20.04
C VAL A 625 14.46 -34.88 -20.77
N LEU A 626 14.72 -35.01 -22.08
CA LEU A 626 14.33 -36.16 -22.89
C LEU A 626 15.61 -36.99 -23.16
N VAL A 627 15.79 -38.07 -22.42
CA VAL A 627 16.98 -38.96 -22.45
C VAL A 627 16.61 -40.37 -22.82
#